data_346bf61e33d13eee516758b6000658aa
#
_entry.id   346bf61e33d13eee516758b6000658aa
#
_cell.length_a   1.000
_cell.length_b   1.000
_cell.length_c   1.000
_cell.angle_alpha   90.00
_cell.angle_beta   90.00
_cell.angle_gamma   90.00
#
_symmetry.space_group_name_H-M   'P 1'
#
loop_
_entity.id
_entity.type
_entity.pdbx_description
1 polymer ?
#
loop_
_entity_poly.entity_id
_entity_poly.type
_entity_poly.pdbx_seq_one_letter_code
_entity_poly.pdbx_strand_id
1 'polypeptide(L)'
;MTETLLWVLSIALIVAGLAGTVLPALPGTAFVLGGIVLGAWIDDFSRVGPGVVAASAVLAVLAWVLDYVAGLLGARKAGASRLAIVGAAVGTVAGLFMGLVGVLFMPLVGAAVGEWLSRRDHGQALKVGVATWLGILVGMVSKVVIAFIMLGLFVAALLI
;
A
#
# COMPACT_ATOMS: atom_id res chain seq x y z
N MET A 1 27.19 18.83 8.61
CA MET A 1 26.55 17.85 9.50
C MET A 1 25.04 17.77 9.34
N THR A 2 24.31 18.88 9.29
CA THR A 2 22.84 18.91 9.10
C THR A 2 22.40 18.32 7.75
N GLU A 3 23.07 18.65 6.68
CA GLU A 3 22.78 18.16 5.33
C GLU A 3 22.93 16.63 5.20
N THR A 4 24.03 16.08 5.72
CA THR A 4 24.25 14.62 5.74
C THR A 4 23.17 13.89 6.53
N LEU A 5 22.73 14.46 7.66
CA LEU A 5 21.65 13.89 8.46
C LEU A 5 20.31 13.91 7.72
N LEU A 6 20.03 14.98 6.98
CA LEU A 6 18.81 15.09 6.17
C LEU A 6 18.80 14.08 5.02
N TRP A 7 19.94 13.86 4.35
CA TRP A 7 20.08 12.82 3.33
C TRP A 7 19.86 11.42 3.90
N VAL A 8 20.45 11.13 5.08
CA VAL A 8 20.22 9.86 5.77
C VAL A 8 18.75 9.68 6.10
N LEU A 9 18.06 10.72 6.55
CA LEU A 9 16.63 10.69 6.84
C LEU A 9 15.81 10.47 5.57
N SER A 10 16.14 11.15 4.47
CA SER A 10 15.47 10.95 3.16
C SER A 10 15.57 9.50 2.70
N ILE A 11 16.78 8.93 2.73
CA ILE A 11 17.01 7.53 2.35
C ILE A 11 16.27 6.60 3.30
N ALA A 12 16.32 6.85 4.61
CA ALA A 12 15.60 6.05 5.59
C ALA A 12 14.08 6.04 5.36
N LEU A 13 13.50 7.20 5.03
CA LEU A 13 12.09 7.32 4.66
C LEU A 13 11.75 6.53 3.39
N ILE A 14 12.59 6.61 2.36
CA ILE A 14 12.39 5.84 1.11
C ILE A 14 12.45 4.35 1.39
N VAL A 15 13.47 3.87 2.12
CA VAL A 15 13.63 2.45 2.45
C VAL A 15 12.47 1.95 3.32
N ALA A 16 12.11 2.70 4.36
CA ALA A 16 10.95 2.39 5.21
C ALA A 16 9.65 2.39 4.40
N GLY A 17 9.52 3.33 3.45
CA GLY A 17 8.38 3.41 2.54
C GLY A 17 8.30 2.20 1.63
N LEU A 18 9.39 1.78 1.00
CA LEU A 18 9.44 0.57 0.18
C LEU A 18 9.07 -0.67 0.98
N ALA A 19 9.63 -0.84 2.18
CA ALA A 19 9.25 -1.92 3.09
C ALA A 19 7.75 -1.85 3.47
N GLY A 20 7.25 -0.64 3.72
CA GLY A 20 5.84 -0.40 4.06
C GLY A 20 4.86 -0.66 2.92
N THR A 21 5.29 -0.65 1.65
CA THR A 21 4.39 -1.01 0.52
C THR A 21 3.96 -2.47 0.53
N VAL A 22 4.77 -3.35 1.13
CA VAL A 22 4.45 -4.77 1.30
C VAL A 22 3.40 -4.99 2.40
N LEU A 23 3.18 -4.01 3.26
CA LEU A 23 2.19 -4.10 4.34
C LEU A 23 0.88 -3.38 3.91
N PRO A 24 -0.26 -4.09 3.79
CA PRO A 24 -1.51 -3.51 3.26
C PRO A 24 -2.03 -2.31 4.03
N ALA A 25 -1.70 -2.20 5.33
CA ALA A 25 -2.21 -1.15 6.21
C ALA A 25 -1.27 0.08 6.32
N LEU A 26 -0.03 -0.01 5.80
CA LEU A 26 0.93 1.08 5.91
C LEU A 26 0.94 1.96 4.65
N PRO A 27 1.02 3.29 4.83
CA PRO A 27 1.07 4.23 3.71
C PRO A 27 2.50 4.29 3.10
N GLY A 28 3.03 3.13 2.65
CA GLY A 28 4.41 3.01 2.17
C GLY A 28 4.77 4.02 1.08
N THR A 29 3.88 4.25 0.11
CA THR A 29 4.09 5.25 -0.95
C THR A 29 4.14 6.69 -0.43
N ALA A 30 3.46 7.00 0.70
CA ALA A 30 3.55 8.30 1.33
C ALA A 30 4.93 8.52 1.99
N PHE A 31 5.53 7.49 2.58
CA PHE A 31 6.90 7.56 3.10
C PHE A 31 7.92 7.71 1.97
N VAL A 32 7.75 6.98 0.85
CA VAL A 32 8.60 7.16 -0.34
C VAL A 32 8.50 8.60 -0.84
N LEU A 33 7.28 9.14 -0.96
CA LEU A 33 7.06 10.53 -1.36
C LEU A 33 7.72 11.50 -0.38
N GLY A 34 7.56 11.30 0.93
CA GLY A 34 8.19 12.12 1.96
C GLY A 34 9.71 12.15 1.84
N GLY A 35 10.33 11.01 1.57
CA GLY A 35 11.77 10.93 1.32
C GLY A 35 12.18 11.66 0.05
N ILE A 36 11.42 11.54 -1.05
CA ILE A 36 11.67 12.26 -2.31
C ILE A 36 11.55 13.79 -2.10
N VAL A 37 10.51 14.24 -1.42
CA VAL A 37 10.30 15.67 -1.10
C VAL A 37 11.45 16.21 -0.25
N LEU A 38 11.87 15.44 0.75
CA LEU A 38 12.99 15.82 1.60
C LEU A 38 14.29 15.90 0.80
N GLY A 39 14.57 14.93 -0.06
CA GLY A 39 15.73 14.91 -0.94
C GLY A 39 15.74 16.10 -1.92
N ALA A 40 14.57 16.43 -2.51
CA ALA A 40 14.42 17.59 -3.36
C ALA A 40 14.67 18.92 -2.60
N TRP A 41 14.19 19.00 -1.36
CA TRP A 41 14.36 20.20 -0.53
C TRP A 41 15.80 20.43 -0.09
N ILE A 42 16.56 19.38 0.22
CA ILE A 42 17.99 19.51 0.60
C ILE A 42 18.81 20.17 -0.51
N ASP A 43 18.46 19.92 -1.77
CA ASP A 43 19.16 20.40 -2.95
C ASP A 43 18.47 21.64 -3.60
N ASP A 44 17.62 22.34 -2.82
CA ASP A 44 16.85 23.51 -3.27
C ASP A 44 16.12 23.26 -4.62
N PHE A 45 15.64 22.04 -4.83
CA PHE A 45 14.97 21.59 -6.07
C PHE A 45 15.81 21.74 -7.35
N SER A 46 17.13 21.79 -7.23
CA SER A 46 18.04 22.04 -8.35
C SER A 46 18.13 20.82 -9.28
N ARG A 47 18.34 19.63 -8.74
CA ARG A 47 18.38 18.35 -9.48
C ARG A 47 17.01 17.70 -9.50
N VAL A 48 16.40 17.51 -8.33
CA VAL A 48 15.05 16.97 -8.21
C VAL A 48 14.04 18.11 -8.29
N GLY A 49 13.70 18.51 -9.52
CA GLY A 49 12.80 19.64 -9.75
C GLY A 49 11.36 19.37 -9.29
N PRO A 50 10.55 20.47 -9.14
CA PRO A 50 9.15 20.37 -8.68
C PRO A 50 8.30 19.43 -9.57
N GLY A 51 8.66 19.25 -10.83
CA GLY A 51 7.99 18.32 -11.75
C GLY A 51 8.10 16.86 -11.32
N VAL A 52 9.29 16.44 -10.84
CA VAL A 52 9.52 15.09 -10.35
C VAL A 52 8.74 14.84 -9.05
N VAL A 53 8.72 15.84 -8.17
CA VAL A 53 7.94 15.80 -6.92
C VAL A 53 6.45 15.71 -7.21
N ALA A 54 5.94 16.52 -8.14
CA ALA A 54 4.53 16.48 -8.54
C ALA A 54 4.15 15.15 -9.19
N ALA A 55 5.00 14.61 -10.09
CA ALA A 55 4.79 13.29 -10.69
C ALA A 55 4.76 12.19 -9.62
N SER A 56 5.69 12.23 -8.66
CA SER A 56 5.73 11.28 -7.54
C SER A 56 4.49 11.39 -6.65
N ALA A 57 3.99 12.60 -6.40
CA ALA A 57 2.76 12.81 -5.65
C ALA A 57 1.54 12.22 -6.37
N VAL A 58 1.42 12.43 -7.68
CA VAL A 58 0.35 11.82 -8.50
C VAL A 58 0.44 10.29 -8.46
N LEU A 59 1.64 9.73 -8.58
CA LEU A 59 1.87 8.29 -8.50
C LEU A 59 1.50 7.73 -7.11
N ALA A 60 1.83 8.44 -6.04
CA ALA A 60 1.47 8.03 -4.68
C ALA A 60 -0.06 8.00 -4.48
N VAL A 61 -0.78 9.01 -4.98
CA VAL A 61 -2.25 9.05 -4.95
C VAL A 61 -2.82 7.91 -5.81
N LEU A 62 -2.28 7.69 -7.00
CA LEU A 62 -2.70 6.59 -7.89
C LEU A 62 -2.53 5.22 -7.21
N ALA A 63 -1.39 5.00 -6.55
CA ALA A 63 -1.15 3.77 -5.79
C ALA A 63 -2.20 3.54 -4.71
N TRP A 64 -2.58 4.60 -4.01
CA TRP A 64 -3.59 4.55 -2.95
C TRP A 64 -4.98 4.22 -3.50
N VAL A 65 -5.36 4.87 -4.60
CA VAL A 65 -6.63 4.60 -5.30
C VAL A 65 -6.67 3.17 -5.82
N LEU A 66 -5.61 2.68 -6.45
CA LEU A 66 -5.54 1.31 -6.98
C LEU A 66 -5.62 0.27 -5.88
N ASP A 67 -4.95 0.48 -4.75
CA ASP A 67 -4.99 -0.42 -3.59
C ASP A 67 -6.42 -0.54 -3.03
N TYR A 68 -7.08 0.59 -2.81
CA TYR A 68 -8.46 0.62 -2.33
C TYR A 68 -9.44 -0.02 -3.32
N VAL A 69 -9.33 0.33 -4.61
CA VAL A 69 -10.23 -0.17 -5.67
C VAL A 69 -10.01 -1.67 -5.88
N ALA A 70 -8.76 -2.16 -5.88
CA ALA A 70 -8.46 -3.58 -6.07
C ALA A 70 -9.06 -4.43 -4.94
N GLY A 71 -8.89 -4.03 -3.68
CA GLY A 71 -9.49 -4.73 -2.54
C GLY A 71 -11.02 -4.74 -2.59
N LEU A 72 -11.63 -3.60 -2.87
CA LEU A 72 -13.09 -3.47 -2.95
C LEU A 72 -13.69 -4.25 -4.13
N LEU A 73 -13.07 -4.18 -5.31
CA LEU A 73 -13.53 -4.91 -6.50
C LEU A 73 -13.38 -6.42 -6.33
N GLY A 74 -12.31 -6.90 -5.69
CA GLY A 74 -12.12 -8.32 -5.37
C GLY A 74 -13.29 -8.84 -4.55
N ALA A 75 -13.62 -8.18 -3.43
CA ALA A 75 -14.73 -8.53 -2.59
C ALA A 75 -16.09 -8.44 -3.32
N ARG A 76 -16.37 -7.31 -3.99
CA ARG A 76 -17.66 -7.07 -4.66
C ARG A 76 -17.92 -8.04 -5.82
N LYS A 77 -16.95 -8.35 -6.65
CA LYS A 77 -17.08 -9.32 -7.77
C LYS A 77 -17.40 -10.71 -7.27
N ALA A 78 -16.97 -11.07 -6.06
CA ALA A 78 -17.31 -12.33 -5.43
C ALA A 78 -18.71 -12.33 -4.79
N GLY A 79 -19.41 -11.20 -4.78
CA GLY A 79 -20.72 -11.04 -4.15
C GLY A 79 -20.65 -10.92 -2.63
N ALA A 80 -19.59 -10.30 -2.10
CA ALA A 80 -19.37 -10.11 -0.67
C ALA A 80 -20.51 -9.33 -0.01
N SER A 81 -20.97 -9.83 1.12
CA SER A 81 -21.91 -9.15 2.00
C SER A 81 -21.24 -7.97 2.72
N ARG A 82 -22.05 -7.09 3.32
CA ARG A 82 -21.52 -6.00 4.15
C ARG A 82 -20.70 -6.53 5.34
N LEU A 83 -21.14 -7.66 5.93
CA LEU A 83 -20.42 -8.30 7.03
C LEU A 83 -19.07 -8.87 6.58
N ALA A 84 -18.94 -9.36 5.34
CA ALA A 84 -17.65 -9.79 4.80
C ALA A 84 -16.67 -8.62 4.66
N ILE A 85 -17.13 -7.46 4.19
CA ILE A 85 -16.29 -6.25 4.05
C ILE A 85 -15.83 -5.77 5.44
N VAL A 86 -16.74 -5.70 6.41
CA VAL A 86 -16.40 -5.35 7.80
C VAL A 86 -15.46 -6.39 8.40
N GLY A 87 -15.72 -7.68 8.16
CA GLY A 87 -14.86 -8.77 8.61
C GLY A 87 -13.44 -8.67 8.04
N ALA A 88 -13.31 -8.33 6.73
CA ALA A 88 -12.00 -8.08 6.13
C ALA A 88 -11.26 -6.92 6.82
N ALA A 89 -11.95 -5.81 7.09
CA ALA A 89 -11.36 -4.65 7.77
C ALA A 89 -10.92 -4.99 9.20
N VAL A 90 -11.75 -5.69 9.98
CA VAL A 90 -11.41 -6.19 11.32
C VAL A 90 -10.25 -7.16 11.26
N GLY A 91 -10.26 -8.08 10.28
CA GLY A 91 -9.17 -9.01 10.02
C GLY A 91 -7.85 -8.29 9.72
N THR A 92 -7.89 -7.23 8.90
CA THR A 92 -6.71 -6.41 8.61
C THR A 92 -6.13 -5.81 9.89
N VAL A 93 -6.98 -5.19 10.73
CA VAL A 93 -6.54 -4.60 12.01
C VAL A 93 -5.99 -5.67 12.95
N ALA A 94 -6.68 -6.80 13.12
CA ALA A 94 -6.21 -7.91 13.95
C ALA A 94 -4.89 -8.50 13.42
N GLY A 95 -4.75 -8.57 12.10
CA GLY A 95 -3.53 -9.04 11.44
C GLY A 95 -2.29 -8.21 11.75
N LEU A 96 -2.42 -6.90 12.00
CA LEU A 96 -1.30 -6.04 12.39
C LEU A 96 -0.61 -6.51 13.68
N PHE A 97 -1.38 -7.07 14.62
CA PHE A 97 -0.85 -7.60 15.87
C PHE A 97 -0.19 -8.98 15.71
N MET A 98 -0.44 -9.67 14.60
CA MET A 98 0.11 -11.00 14.30
C MET A 98 1.31 -10.94 13.33
N GLY A 99 1.81 -9.75 13.02
CA GLY A 99 2.92 -9.53 12.11
C GLY A 99 2.59 -9.81 10.64
N LEU A 100 3.61 -10.05 9.81
CA LEU A 100 3.46 -10.16 8.35
C LEU A 100 2.47 -11.25 7.93
N VAL A 101 2.51 -12.41 8.57
CA VAL A 101 1.59 -13.53 8.27
C VAL A 101 0.14 -13.13 8.58
N GLY A 102 -0.09 -12.47 9.71
CA GLY A 102 -1.41 -11.97 10.10
C GLY A 102 -1.95 -10.96 9.10
N VAL A 103 -1.14 -9.97 8.71
CA VAL A 103 -1.52 -8.93 7.75
C VAL A 103 -1.92 -9.53 6.38
N LEU A 104 -1.24 -10.60 5.95
CA LEU A 104 -1.52 -11.26 4.68
C LEU A 104 -2.79 -12.13 4.73
N PHE A 105 -3.01 -12.86 5.82
CA PHE A 105 -4.07 -13.88 5.85
C PHE A 105 -5.30 -13.51 6.69
N MET A 106 -5.18 -12.63 7.69
CA MET A 106 -6.32 -12.26 8.53
C MET A 106 -7.43 -11.52 7.78
N PRO A 107 -7.18 -10.68 6.76
CA PRO A 107 -8.25 -10.12 5.94
C PRO A 107 -9.08 -11.18 5.20
N LEU A 108 -8.43 -12.25 4.71
CA LEU A 108 -9.10 -13.41 4.10
C LEU A 108 -10.01 -14.11 5.12
N VAL A 109 -9.45 -14.43 6.29
CA VAL A 109 -10.20 -15.10 7.36
C VAL A 109 -11.36 -14.23 7.82
N GLY A 110 -11.12 -12.94 8.03
CA GLY A 110 -12.16 -11.99 8.44
C GLY A 110 -13.28 -11.86 7.40
N ALA A 111 -12.93 -11.78 6.11
CA ALA A 111 -13.92 -11.75 5.03
C ALA A 111 -14.73 -13.03 4.97
N ALA A 112 -14.09 -14.19 5.08
CA ALA A 112 -14.75 -15.49 5.04
C ALA A 112 -15.70 -15.69 6.24
N VAL A 113 -15.25 -15.34 7.44
CA VAL A 113 -16.08 -15.41 8.66
C VAL A 113 -17.26 -14.47 8.55
N GLY A 114 -17.04 -13.22 8.11
CA GLY A 114 -18.11 -12.23 7.92
C GLY A 114 -19.15 -12.70 6.90
N GLU A 115 -18.73 -13.29 5.79
CA GLU A 115 -19.65 -13.83 4.79
C GLU A 115 -20.43 -15.04 5.31
N TRP A 116 -19.75 -15.95 6.01
CA TRP A 116 -20.41 -17.11 6.63
C TRP A 116 -21.46 -16.69 7.67
N LEU A 117 -21.17 -15.70 8.50
CA LEU A 117 -22.14 -15.15 9.45
C LEU A 117 -23.36 -14.53 8.76
N SER A 118 -23.14 -13.95 7.56
CA SER A 118 -24.20 -13.30 6.78
C SER A 118 -25.13 -14.31 6.08
N ARG A 119 -24.55 -15.33 5.45
CA ARG A 119 -25.30 -16.22 4.53
C ARG A 119 -25.35 -17.68 4.96
N ARG A 120 -24.56 -18.10 5.95
CA ARG A 120 -24.43 -19.49 6.41
C ARG A 120 -24.01 -20.47 5.31
N ASP A 121 -23.37 -19.98 4.24
CA ASP A 121 -22.88 -20.75 3.10
C ASP A 121 -21.34 -20.80 3.13
N HIS A 122 -20.78 -21.99 3.32
CA HIS A 122 -19.34 -22.23 3.38
C HIS A 122 -18.64 -22.01 2.03
N GLY A 123 -19.29 -22.39 0.92
CA GLY A 123 -18.75 -22.22 -0.44
C GLY A 123 -18.62 -20.75 -0.79
N GLN A 124 -19.66 -19.95 -0.52
CA GLN A 124 -19.64 -18.51 -0.75
C GLN A 124 -18.64 -17.80 0.19
N ALA A 125 -18.57 -18.22 1.45
CA ALA A 125 -17.59 -17.68 2.40
C ALA A 125 -16.15 -17.84 1.93
N LEU A 126 -15.79 -19.04 1.47
CA LEU A 126 -14.45 -19.31 0.93
C LEU A 126 -14.18 -18.47 -0.33
N LYS A 127 -15.14 -18.41 -1.26
CA LYS A 127 -15.04 -17.64 -2.50
C LYS A 127 -14.80 -16.16 -2.21
N VAL A 128 -15.55 -15.57 -1.30
CA VAL A 128 -15.43 -14.16 -0.90
C VAL A 128 -14.10 -13.91 -0.20
N GLY A 129 -13.69 -14.80 0.73
CA GLY A 129 -12.41 -14.69 1.41
C GLY A 129 -11.24 -14.67 0.43
N VAL A 130 -11.17 -15.65 -0.47
CA VAL A 130 -10.10 -15.77 -1.48
C VAL A 130 -10.11 -14.56 -2.44
N ALA A 131 -11.29 -14.15 -2.93
CA ALA A 131 -11.39 -13.01 -3.84
C ALA A 131 -10.98 -11.69 -3.20
N THR A 132 -11.31 -11.49 -1.93
CA THR A 132 -10.85 -10.33 -1.15
C THR A 132 -9.33 -10.35 -1.01
N TRP A 133 -8.76 -11.49 -0.67
CA TRP A 133 -7.32 -11.67 -0.54
C TRP A 133 -6.57 -11.40 -1.86
N LEU A 134 -7.06 -11.95 -2.97
CA LEU A 134 -6.49 -11.68 -4.30
C LEU A 134 -6.56 -10.19 -4.65
N GLY A 135 -7.67 -9.51 -4.32
CA GLY A 135 -7.78 -8.06 -4.50
C GLY A 135 -6.72 -7.29 -3.71
N ILE A 136 -6.48 -7.67 -2.45
CA ILE A 136 -5.43 -7.07 -1.61
C ILE A 136 -4.04 -7.33 -2.19
N LEU A 137 -3.76 -8.55 -2.68
CA LEU A 137 -2.48 -8.87 -3.32
C LEU A 137 -2.24 -8.02 -4.58
N VAL A 138 -3.25 -7.84 -5.42
CA VAL A 138 -3.16 -6.98 -6.62
C VAL A 138 -2.87 -5.54 -6.22
N GLY A 139 -3.55 -5.01 -5.20
CA GLY A 139 -3.28 -3.69 -4.65
C GLY A 139 -1.85 -3.54 -4.13
N MET A 140 -1.37 -4.54 -3.38
CA MET A 140 0.01 -4.59 -2.87
C MET A 140 1.04 -4.57 -4.02
N VAL A 141 0.89 -5.44 -5.02
CA VAL A 141 1.81 -5.48 -6.17
C VAL A 141 1.80 -4.14 -6.91
N SER A 142 0.64 -3.54 -7.10
CA SER A 142 0.51 -2.21 -7.74
C SER A 142 1.27 -1.13 -6.96
N LYS A 143 1.17 -1.11 -5.62
CA LYS A 143 1.91 -0.18 -4.77
C LYS A 143 3.43 -0.37 -4.87
N VAL A 144 3.89 -1.62 -4.86
CA VAL A 144 5.32 -1.93 -5.00
C VAL A 144 5.84 -1.43 -6.33
N VAL A 145 5.16 -1.74 -7.44
CA VAL A 145 5.56 -1.28 -8.78
C VAL A 145 5.62 0.24 -8.84
N ILE A 146 4.58 0.93 -8.35
CA ILE A 146 4.54 2.40 -8.37
C ILE A 146 5.65 2.99 -7.49
N ALA A 147 5.92 2.43 -6.31
CA ALA A 147 6.99 2.90 -5.44
C ALA A 147 8.38 2.78 -6.11
N PHE A 148 8.62 1.70 -6.85
CA PHE A 148 9.85 1.57 -7.65
C PHE A 148 9.91 2.55 -8.82
N ILE A 149 8.79 2.88 -9.46
CA ILE A 149 8.73 3.95 -10.50
C ILE A 149 9.08 5.31 -9.86
N MET A 150 8.51 5.62 -8.70
CA MET A 150 8.82 6.85 -7.96
C MET A 150 10.32 6.93 -7.61
N LEU A 151 10.88 5.84 -7.09
CA LEU A 151 12.31 5.74 -6.80
C LEU A 151 13.16 5.93 -8.06
N GLY A 152 12.76 5.29 -9.17
CA GLY A 152 13.45 5.41 -10.45
C GLY A 152 13.46 6.86 -10.98
N LEU A 153 12.34 7.56 -10.88
CA LEU A 153 12.24 8.99 -11.24
C LEU A 153 13.15 9.86 -10.37
N PHE A 154 13.18 9.60 -9.06
CA PHE A 154 14.02 10.32 -8.12
C PHE A 154 15.51 10.11 -8.40
N VAL A 155 15.93 8.84 -8.55
CA VAL A 155 17.33 8.51 -8.85
C VAL A 155 17.76 9.05 -10.22
N ALA A 156 16.91 8.94 -11.24
CA ALA A 156 17.20 9.51 -12.56
C ALA A 156 17.40 11.04 -12.48
N ALA A 157 16.55 11.74 -11.73
CA ALA A 157 16.69 13.19 -11.55
C ALA A 157 17.95 13.58 -10.78
N LEU A 158 18.44 12.75 -9.85
CA LEU A 158 19.70 13.00 -9.14
C LEU A 158 20.94 12.81 -10.02
N LEU A 159 20.86 11.99 -11.09
CA LEU A 159 21.97 11.62 -11.95
C LEU A 159 22.11 12.50 -13.20
N ILE A 160 21.06 13.20 -13.59
CA ILE A 160 21.00 14.07 -14.78
C ILE A 160 21.17 15.53 -14.35
#